data_81a46caeb548355ba6e81fca048ea33f
#
_entry.id   81a46caeb548355ba6e81fca048ea33f
#
_cell.length_a   1.000
_cell.length_b   1.000
_cell.length_c   1.000
_cell.angle_alpha   90.00
_cell.angle_beta   90.00
_cell.angle_gamma   90.00
#
_symmetry.space_group_name_H-M   'P 1'
#
loop_
_entity.id
_entity.type
_entity.pdbx_description
1 polymer ?
#
loop_
_entity_poly.entity_id
_entity_poly.type
_entity_poly.pdbx_seq_one_letter_code
_entity_poly.pdbx_strand_id
1 'polypeptide(L)'
;MKYYSEALSENVHLFEFDNVRSGAVVPTLFCSDIHLDSIGCKRDILKKHFDEIKDANGLIFIFGDLLDVMGSYGDRRLQREDIDPQFIQHGRTYLDLVAEFTINFLKPYAQNIALISYGNHEKTINKFHNHDILRSIVWALNLETDVNIQLGAYSGWVFLRMKNKRTSQICKIHYHHGFGGNAKRSKGMLDVQIEAMKYPDANILVRGHTHQKWFDPSTARMRVTPKGRIYKDKIKYIQSGSYVDGIGEGKAGWPVEKNFNPTDIGGWYVDFMLKKSNAEQYIITRITETEVAQF
;
A
#
# COMPACT_ATOMS: atom_id res chain seq x y z
N MET A 1 1.05 8.96 17.22
CA MET A 1 2.45 9.02 17.73
C MET A 1 3.26 9.84 16.73
N LYS A 2 4.10 10.79 17.19
CA LYS A 2 4.94 11.56 16.24
C LYS A 2 6.07 10.68 15.72
N TYR A 3 6.41 10.81 14.46
CA TYR A 3 7.52 10.13 13.81
C TYR A 3 8.29 11.12 12.92
N TYR A 4 9.52 10.79 12.64
CA TYR A 4 10.37 11.42 11.63
C TYR A 4 10.37 10.55 10.38
N SER A 5 10.32 11.15 9.20
CA SER A 5 10.43 10.43 7.93
C SER A 5 11.44 11.08 6.99
N GLU A 6 12.22 10.25 6.30
CA GLU A 6 13.16 10.68 5.26
C GLU A 6 13.36 9.61 4.20
N ALA A 7 13.70 10.02 2.99
CA ALA A 7 14.21 9.15 1.95
C ALA A 7 15.72 8.96 2.14
N LEU A 8 16.14 7.77 2.56
CA LEU A 8 17.56 7.41 2.69
C LEU A 8 18.21 7.24 1.31
N SER A 9 17.42 6.85 0.32
CA SER A 9 17.76 6.80 -1.10
C SER A 9 16.46 6.87 -1.92
N GLU A 10 16.57 6.87 -3.24
CA GLU A 10 15.41 6.91 -4.14
C GLU A 10 14.35 5.82 -3.84
N ASN A 11 14.81 4.66 -3.38
CA ASN A 11 13.96 3.48 -3.16
C ASN A 11 13.93 3.01 -1.70
N VAL A 12 14.47 3.77 -0.74
CA VAL A 12 14.50 3.40 0.67
C VAL A 12 14.01 4.55 1.54
N HIS A 13 12.92 4.34 2.23
CA HIS A 13 12.25 5.33 3.07
C HIS A 13 12.30 4.89 4.53
N LEU A 14 12.73 5.79 5.41
CA LEU A 14 12.78 5.59 6.86
C LEU A 14 11.59 6.29 7.53
N PHE A 15 10.94 5.56 8.44
CA PHE A 15 9.93 6.08 9.37
C PHE A 15 10.39 5.74 10.78
N GLU A 16 10.78 6.75 11.53
CA GLU A 16 11.42 6.59 12.83
C GLU A 16 10.56 7.12 13.97
N PHE A 17 10.33 6.29 14.96
CA PHE A 17 9.60 6.60 16.19
C PHE A 17 10.58 6.65 17.35
N ASP A 18 10.67 7.83 18.00
CA ASP A 18 11.52 8.03 19.16
C ASP A 18 10.77 7.78 20.48
N ASN A 19 11.55 7.43 21.51
CA ASN A 19 11.05 7.23 22.89
C ASN A 19 9.93 6.18 23.00
N VAL A 20 9.95 5.16 22.14
CA VAL A 20 8.94 4.11 22.11
C VAL A 20 9.06 3.23 23.36
N ARG A 21 7.98 3.13 24.12
CA ARG A 21 7.91 2.25 25.30
C ARG A 21 7.63 0.81 24.86
N SER A 22 8.10 -0.16 25.65
CA SER A 22 7.71 -1.58 25.44
C SER A 22 6.19 -1.73 25.54
N GLY A 23 5.59 -2.43 24.60
CA GLY A 23 4.14 -2.59 24.46
C GLY A 23 3.46 -1.51 23.63
N ALA A 24 4.15 -0.42 23.27
CA ALA A 24 3.59 0.57 22.35
C ALA A 24 3.35 -0.04 20.98
N VAL A 25 2.20 0.31 20.39
CA VAL A 25 1.74 -0.15 19.07
C VAL A 25 1.73 1.02 18.12
N VAL A 26 2.22 0.80 16.91
CA VAL A 26 2.03 1.67 15.75
C VAL A 26 1.04 0.97 14.82
N PRO A 27 -0.24 1.37 14.84
CA PRO A 27 -1.23 0.83 13.91
C PRO A 27 -0.92 1.32 12.50
N THR A 28 -1.02 0.43 11.52
CA THR A 28 -0.85 0.84 10.12
C THR A 28 -1.87 0.15 9.23
N LEU A 29 -2.18 0.81 8.11
CA LEU A 29 -2.92 0.23 6.99
C LEU A 29 -1.98 0.06 5.81
N PHE A 30 -1.91 -1.15 5.26
CA PHE A 30 -1.27 -1.46 3.99
C PHE A 30 -2.36 -1.67 2.95
N CYS A 31 -2.33 -0.87 1.89
CA CYS A 31 -3.28 -0.95 0.79
C CYS A 31 -2.60 -0.69 -0.55
N SER A 32 -3.21 -1.13 -1.62
CA SER A 32 -2.87 -0.82 -3.01
C SER A 32 -4.11 -0.95 -3.89
N ASP A 33 -3.97 -0.69 -5.18
CA ASP A 33 -5.01 -0.92 -6.18
C ASP A 33 -6.36 -0.28 -5.75
N ILE A 34 -6.26 0.99 -5.34
CA ILE A 34 -7.40 1.77 -4.87
C ILE A 34 -8.26 2.21 -6.05
N HIS A 35 -7.60 2.64 -7.16
CA HIS A 35 -8.26 3.16 -8.36
C HIS A 35 -9.35 4.19 -8.01
N LEU A 36 -8.97 5.23 -7.27
CA LEU A 36 -9.87 6.15 -6.59
C LEU A 36 -10.86 6.85 -7.54
N ASP A 37 -10.46 7.07 -8.78
CA ASP A 37 -11.25 7.69 -9.84
C ASP A 37 -12.12 6.70 -10.65
N SER A 38 -11.99 5.40 -10.40
CA SER A 38 -12.83 4.38 -11.02
C SER A 38 -14.24 4.38 -10.43
N ILE A 39 -15.25 4.16 -11.28
CA ILE A 39 -16.63 3.96 -10.84
C ILE A 39 -16.80 2.71 -9.96
N GLY A 40 -15.91 1.73 -10.12
CA GLY A 40 -15.89 0.51 -9.31
C GLY A 40 -15.25 0.68 -7.93
N CYS A 41 -14.61 1.81 -7.64
CA CYS A 41 -13.96 2.05 -6.36
C CYS A 41 -14.97 2.16 -5.21
N LYS A 42 -14.83 1.32 -4.20
CA LYS A 42 -15.63 1.38 -2.95
C LYS A 42 -15.05 2.44 -2.01
N ARG A 43 -15.29 3.70 -2.35
CA ARG A 43 -14.78 4.88 -1.61
C ARG A 43 -15.30 4.96 -0.18
N ASP A 44 -16.47 4.43 0.08
CA ASP A 44 -17.09 4.33 1.40
C ASP A 44 -16.30 3.38 2.33
N ILE A 45 -15.93 2.20 1.80
CA ILE A 45 -15.10 1.22 2.51
C ILE A 45 -13.69 1.78 2.72
N LEU A 46 -13.09 2.38 1.69
CA LEU A 46 -11.78 3.04 1.80
C LEU A 46 -11.80 4.11 2.89
N LYS A 47 -12.84 4.97 2.87
CA LYS A 47 -13.00 6.03 3.86
C LYS A 47 -13.11 5.46 5.27
N LYS A 48 -13.90 4.41 5.48
CA LYS A 48 -14.02 3.73 6.77
C LYS A 48 -12.65 3.27 7.29
N HIS A 49 -11.87 2.56 6.47
CA HIS A 49 -10.55 2.07 6.88
C HIS A 49 -9.55 3.22 7.15
N PHE A 50 -9.64 4.31 6.40
CA PHE A 50 -8.81 5.49 6.64
C PHE A 50 -9.22 6.22 7.91
N ASP A 51 -10.51 6.34 8.21
CA ASP A 51 -11.04 6.92 9.44
C ASP A 51 -10.57 6.09 10.66
N GLU A 52 -10.63 4.75 10.60
CA GLU A 52 -10.16 3.86 11.66
C GLU A 52 -8.67 4.06 11.98
N ILE A 53 -7.82 4.19 10.95
CA ILE A 53 -6.39 4.49 11.14
C ILE A 53 -6.16 5.90 11.67
N LYS A 54 -6.92 6.87 11.19
CA LYS A 54 -6.84 8.26 11.68
C LYS A 54 -7.20 8.33 13.15
N ASP A 55 -8.29 7.69 13.57
CA ASP A 55 -8.74 7.65 14.96
C ASP A 55 -7.74 6.93 15.87
N ALA A 56 -7.08 5.88 15.35
CA ALA A 56 -5.99 5.19 16.02
C ALA A 56 -4.67 5.97 16.01
N ASN A 57 -4.61 7.14 15.34
CA ASN A 57 -3.39 7.92 15.11
C ASN A 57 -2.26 7.07 14.52
N GLY A 58 -2.61 6.25 13.53
CA GLY A 58 -1.75 5.29 12.83
C GLY A 58 -1.21 5.82 11.51
N LEU A 59 -0.62 4.92 10.71
CA LEU A 59 -0.01 5.23 9.42
C LEU A 59 -0.73 4.52 8.27
N ILE A 60 -0.76 5.15 7.11
CA ILE A 60 -1.28 4.61 5.86
C ILE A 60 -0.13 4.50 4.85
N PHE A 61 0.05 3.32 4.27
CA PHE A 61 0.97 3.05 3.18
C PHE A 61 0.18 2.60 1.95
N ILE A 62 0.32 3.31 0.83
CA ILE A 62 -0.36 3.03 -0.43
C ILE A 62 0.69 2.53 -1.44
N PHE A 63 0.60 1.25 -1.80
CA PHE A 63 1.62 0.55 -2.61
C PHE A 63 1.24 0.44 -4.10
N GLY A 64 0.96 1.59 -4.73
CA GLY A 64 0.68 1.72 -6.16
C GLY A 64 -0.79 1.62 -6.52
N ASP A 65 -1.09 2.06 -7.73
CA ASP A 65 -2.42 2.14 -8.32
C ASP A 65 -3.44 2.82 -7.38
N LEU A 66 -3.04 4.00 -6.86
CA LEU A 66 -3.95 4.91 -6.18
C LEU A 66 -5.02 5.39 -7.15
N LEU A 67 -4.63 5.62 -8.39
CA LEU A 67 -5.47 6.11 -9.48
C LEU A 67 -5.68 5.04 -10.54
N ASP A 68 -6.84 5.08 -11.18
CA ASP A 68 -7.12 4.30 -12.38
C ASP A 68 -6.61 5.00 -13.65
N VAL A 69 -6.94 6.27 -13.79
CA VAL A 69 -6.53 7.21 -14.86
C VAL A 69 -6.66 6.67 -16.29
N MET A 70 -7.58 5.71 -16.48
CA MET A 70 -7.84 5.10 -17.79
C MET A 70 -8.70 5.98 -18.71
N GLY A 71 -9.22 7.09 -18.21
CA GLY A 71 -10.01 8.06 -18.99
C GLY A 71 -9.18 8.98 -19.90
N SER A 72 -7.85 8.85 -19.88
CA SER A 72 -6.99 9.73 -20.68
C SER A 72 -6.94 9.32 -22.17
N TYR A 73 -6.99 10.33 -23.03
CA TYR A 73 -6.99 10.12 -24.48
C TYR A 73 -5.74 9.36 -24.93
N GLY A 74 -5.93 8.31 -25.74
CA GLY A 74 -4.83 7.50 -26.31
C GLY A 74 -4.47 6.25 -25.48
N ASP A 75 -5.05 6.02 -24.31
CA ASP A 75 -4.89 4.75 -23.63
C ASP A 75 -5.71 3.65 -24.34
N ARG A 76 -5.05 2.54 -24.73
CA ARG A 76 -5.70 1.40 -25.39
C ARG A 76 -6.67 0.63 -24.48
N ARG A 77 -6.60 0.88 -23.16
CA ARG A 77 -7.47 0.28 -22.15
C ARG A 77 -8.71 1.15 -21.88
N LEU A 78 -8.81 2.30 -22.54
CA LEU A 78 -9.90 3.26 -22.37
C LEU A 78 -11.26 2.56 -22.59
N GLN A 79 -12.00 2.40 -21.53
CA GLN A 79 -13.42 2.03 -21.54
C GLN A 79 -14.17 3.25 -20.97
N ARG A 80 -14.82 4.01 -21.86
CA ARG A 80 -15.55 5.22 -21.45
C ARG A 80 -16.65 4.94 -20.43
N GLU A 81 -17.14 3.71 -20.40
CA GLU A 81 -18.16 3.24 -19.49
C GLU A 81 -17.67 3.08 -18.05
N ASP A 82 -16.36 2.93 -17.85
CA ASP A 82 -15.74 2.78 -16.53
C ASP A 82 -15.34 4.12 -15.90
N ILE A 83 -15.41 5.21 -16.68
CA ILE A 83 -15.12 6.55 -16.16
C ILE A 83 -16.29 7.02 -15.33
N ASP A 84 -16.03 7.38 -14.08
CA ASP A 84 -17.04 8.02 -13.24
C ASP A 84 -17.47 9.35 -13.87
N PRO A 85 -18.79 9.55 -14.12
CA PRO A 85 -19.32 10.76 -14.79
C PRO A 85 -18.89 12.08 -14.13
N GLN A 86 -18.56 12.10 -12.84
CA GLN A 86 -18.09 13.30 -12.15
C GLN A 86 -16.78 13.85 -12.74
N PHE A 87 -15.98 13.03 -13.42
CA PHE A 87 -14.74 13.43 -14.07
C PHE A 87 -14.90 13.83 -15.54
N ILE A 88 -16.15 13.96 -16.01
CA ILE A 88 -16.47 14.41 -17.37
C ILE A 88 -17.11 15.80 -17.27
N GLN A 89 -16.28 16.85 -17.37
CA GLN A 89 -16.74 18.23 -17.30
C GLN A 89 -16.23 19.05 -18.51
N HIS A 90 -17.09 19.91 -19.07
CA HIS A 90 -16.67 20.82 -20.13
C HIS A 90 -15.64 21.84 -19.64
N GLY A 91 -14.59 22.06 -20.44
CA GLY A 91 -13.57 23.08 -20.17
C GLY A 91 -12.50 22.68 -19.14
N ARG A 92 -12.52 21.45 -18.64
CA ARG A 92 -11.48 20.93 -17.74
C ARG A 92 -10.96 19.59 -18.25
N THR A 93 -9.67 19.33 -18.02
CA THR A 93 -9.08 18.03 -18.38
C THR A 93 -9.46 16.96 -17.35
N TYR A 94 -9.60 15.74 -17.84
CA TYR A 94 -9.87 14.59 -16.96
C TYR A 94 -8.82 14.44 -15.85
N LEU A 95 -7.54 14.56 -16.19
CA LEU A 95 -6.45 14.41 -15.22
C LEU A 95 -6.47 15.50 -14.14
N ASP A 96 -6.85 16.74 -14.48
CA ASP A 96 -6.96 17.84 -13.50
C ASP A 96 -8.10 17.57 -12.52
N LEU A 97 -9.24 17.06 -13.00
CA LEU A 97 -10.38 16.71 -12.17
C LEU A 97 -10.04 15.55 -11.21
N VAL A 98 -9.35 14.53 -11.73
CA VAL A 98 -8.90 13.39 -10.91
C VAL A 98 -7.89 13.83 -9.84
N ALA A 99 -6.92 14.69 -10.21
CA ALA A 99 -5.94 15.21 -9.28
C ALA A 99 -6.59 16.01 -8.14
N GLU A 100 -7.46 16.97 -8.50
CA GLU A 100 -8.20 17.77 -7.50
C GLU A 100 -9.06 16.93 -6.58
N PHE A 101 -9.82 15.99 -7.15
CA PHE A 101 -10.63 15.07 -6.36
C PHE A 101 -9.78 14.26 -5.39
N THR A 102 -8.66 13.72 -5.86
CA THR A 102 -7.75 12.89 -5.05
C THR A 102 -7.12 13.69 -3.92
N ILE A 103 -6.68 14.92 -4.19
CA ILE A 103 -6.15 15.82 -3.16
C ILE A 103 -7.21 16.07 -2.09
N ASN A 104 -8.43 16.44 -2.50
CA ASN A 104 -9.53 16.72 -1.58
C ASN A 104 -9.91 15.50 -0.75
N PHE A 105 -9.92 14.30 -1.35
CA PHE A 105 -10.22 13.05 -0.65
C PHE A 105 -9.15 12.67 0.38
N LEU A 106 -7.87 12.83 0.02
CA LEU A 106 -6.74 12.43 0.87
C LEU A 106 -6.37 13.47 1.94
N LYS A 107 -6.68 14.74 1.72
CA LYS A 107 -6.30 15.86 2.61
C LYS A 107 -6.68 15.62 4.08
N PRO A 108 -7.88 15.10 4.44
CA PRO A 108 -8.22 14.80 5.84
C PRO A 108 -7.34 13.75 6.51
N TYR A 109 -6.60 12.97 5.73
CA TYR A 109 -5.75 11.85 6.16
C TYR A 109 -4.26 12.13 5.96
N ALA A 110 -3.89 13.29 5.46
CA ALA A 110 -2.51 13.63 5.07
C ALA A 110 -1.50 13.39 6.21
N GLN A 111 -1.88 13.69 7.47
CA GLN A 111 -1.07 13.45 8.67
C GLN A 111 -0.80 11.96 8.95
N ASN A 112 -1.63 11.09 8.41
CA ASN A 112 -1.54 9.64 8.59
C ASN A 112 -0.90 8.94 7.39
N ILE A 113 -0.93 9.55 6.21
CA ILE A 113 -0.33 8.98 5.00
C ILE A 113 1.19 9.09 5.09
N ALA A 114 1.85 7.94 5.23
CA ALA A 114 3.30 7.86 5.33
C ALA A 114 3.97 7.82 3.96
N LEU A 115 3.44 6.98 3.05
CA LEU A 115 4.01 6.77 1.73
C LEU A 115 2.92 6.49 0.70
N ILE A 116 3.08 7.06 -0.48
CA ILE A 116 2.34 6.69 -1.69
C ILE A 116 3.37 6.29 -2.74
N SER A 117 3.24 5.10 -3.34
CA SER A 117 4.15 4.64 -4.39
C SER A 117 3.47 4.51 -5.74
N TYR A 118 4.28 4.47 -6.79
CA TYR A 118 3.77 4.26 -8.14
C TYR A 118 3.27 2.85 -8.37
N GLY A 119 2.15 2.74 -9.09
CA GLY A 119 1.74 1.53 -9.75
C GLY A 119 1.86 1.65 -11.29
N ASN A 120 1.30 0.68 -12.00
CA ASN A 120 1.38 0.66 -13.47
C ASN A 120 0.45 1.69 -14.13
N HIS A 121 -0.63 2.09 -13.46
CA HIS A 121 -1.55 3.09 -13.97
C HIS A 121 -0.89 4.47 -14.01
N GLU A 122 -0.34 4.94 -12.91
CA GLU A 122 0.38 6.23 -12.86
C GLU A 122 1.63 6.24 -13.75
N LYS A 123 2.36 5.12 -13.81
CA LYS A 123 3.52 5.01 -14.73
C LYS A 123 3.13 5.10 -16.19
N THR A 124 1.96 4.59 -16.56
CA THR A 124 1.42 4.69 -17.91
C THR A 124 1.14 6.14 -18.28
N ILE A 125 0.49 6.91 -17.40
CA ILE A 125 0.26 8.34 -17.63
C ILE A 125 1.56 9.12 -17.80
N ASN A 126 2.53 8.88 -16.92
CA ASN A 126 3.83 9.52 -17.04
C ASN A 126 4.48 9.22 -18.40
N LYS A 127 4.43 7.98 -18.86
CA LYS A 127 5.03 7.56 -20.12
C LYS A 127 4.34 8.15 -21.36
N PHE A 128 3.00 8.19 -21.38
CA PHE A 128 2.25 8.58 -22.58
C PHE A 128 1.88 10.06 -22.62
N HIS A 129 1.74 10.70 -21.47
CA HIS A 129 1.32 12.10 -21.36
C HIS A 129 2.42 13.01 -20.83
N ASN A 130 3.62 12.48 -20.54
CA ASN A 130 4.73 13.23 -19.93
C ASN A 130 4.27 14.05 -18.70
N HIS A 131 3.34 13.48 -17.94
CA HIS A 131 2.74 14.11 -16.77
C HIS A 131 2.81 13.19 -15.56
N ASP A 132 3.51 13.63 -14.52
CA ASP A 132 3.66 12.89 -13.27
C ASP A 132 2.55 13.32 -12.28
N ILE A 133 1.34 12.82 -12.53
CA ILE A 133 0.15 13.16 -11.73
C ILE A 133 0.32 12.81 -10.26
N LEU A 134 0.94 11.65 -9.96
CA LEU A 134 1.11 11.20 -8.56
C LEU A 134 2.06 12.13 -7.79
N ARG A 135 3.16 12.52 -8.41
CA ARG A 135 4.10 13.52 -7.85
C ARG A 135 3.40 14.85 -7.58
N SER A 136 2.57 15.30 -8.51
CA SER A 136 1.82 16.56 -8.38
C SER A 136 0.85 16.50 -7.19
N ILE A 137 0.14 15.37 -7.02
CA ILE A 137 -0.78 15.15 -5.89
C ILE A 137 -0.03 15.13 -4.56
N VAL A 138 1.06 14.35 -4.46
CA VAL A 138 1.87 14.27 -3.23
C VAL A 138 2.47 15.62 -2.87
N TRP A 139 2.99 16.36 -3.88
CA TRP A 139 3.53 17.70 -3.68
C TRP A 139 2.46 18.68 -3.15
N ALA A 140 1.27 18.68 -3.74
CA ALA A 140 0.17 19.53 -3.32
C ALA A 140 -0.27 19.20 -1.88
N LEU A 141 -0.46 17.90 -1.55
CA LEU A 141 -0.80 17.46 -0.19
C LEU A 141 0.24 17.92 0.83
N ASN A 142 1.53 17.74 0.55
CA ASN A 142 2.61 18.16 1.44
C ASN A 142 2.62 19.67 1.66
N LEU A 143 2.40 20.44 0.59
CA LEU A 143 2.36 21.90 0.66
C LEU A 143 1.15 22.42 1.44
N GLU A 144 -0.04 21.87 1.18
CA GLU A 144 -1.29 22.36 1.75
C GLU A 144 -1.50 21.93 3.22
N THR A 145 -0.86 20.88 3.67
CA THR A 145 -1.09 20.30 5.01
C THR A 145 0.16 20.31 5.90
N ASP A 146 1.27 20.84 5.40
CA ASP A 146 2.58 20.90 6.10
C ASP A 146 3.02 19.53 6.64
N VAL A 147 2.92 18.51 5.80
CA VAL A 147 3.33 17.13 6.09
C VAL A 147 4.47 16.70 5.17
N ASN A 148 5.04 15.52 5.41
CA ASN A 148 6.09 14.93 4.60
C ASN A 148 5.70 13.53 4.12
N ILE A 149 4.64 13.45 3.29
CA ILE A 149 4.27 12.20 2.62
C ILE A 149 5.40 11.81 1.68
N GLN A 150 5.95 10.62 1.83
CA GLN A 150 7.01 10.11 0.96
C GLN A 150 6.44 9.59 -0.35
N LEU A 151 7.08 9.95 -1.47
CA LEU A 151 6.77 9.40 -2.78
C LEU A 151 7.68 8.21 -3.07
N GLY A 152 7.12 7.00 -3.03
CA GLY A 152 7.85 5.76 -3.29
C GLY A 152 7.91 5.42 -4.78
N ALA A 153 8.95 4.69 -5.22
CA ALA A 153 9.05 4.13 -6.55
C ALA A 153 8.06 2.95 -6.75
N TYR A 154 8.11 2.31 -7.92
CA TYR A 154 7.31 1.10 -8.22
C TYR A 154 7.66 -0.09 -7.31
N SER A 155 8.88 -0.10 -6.81
CA SER A 155 9.42 -1.06 -5.84
C SER A 155 10.40 -0.36 -4.94
N GLY A 156 10.43 -0.74 -3.67
CA GLY A 156 11.33 -0.12 -2.70
C GLY A 156 11.25 -0.74 -1.33
N TRP A 157 11.86 -0.04 -0.37
CA TRP A 157 11.94 -0.45 1.02
C TRP A 157 11.36 0.59 1.95
N VAL A 158 10.65 0.13 2.94
CA VAL A 158 10.23 0.91 4.09
C VAL A 158 10.95 0.37 5.32
N PHE A 159 11.70 1.22 6.00
CA PHE A 159 12.31 0.93 7.29
C PHE A 159 11.44 1.57 8.37
N LEU A 160 10.73 0.75 9.12
CA LEU A 160 10.01 1.19 10.31
C LEU A 160 10.90 0.98 11.52
N ARG A 161 11.44 2.08 12.04
CA ARG A 161 12.39 2.08 13.15
C ARG A 161 11.73 2.54 14.44
N MET A 162 11.85 1.73 15.47
CA MET A 162 11.42 2.08 16.82
C MET A 162 12.63 2.22 17.73
N LYS A 163 12.83 3.41 18.27
CA LYS A 163 13.90 3.72 19.21
C LYS A 163 13.37 3.89 20.62
N ASN A 164 14.08 3.40 21.59
CA ASN A 164 14.00 3.85 22.96
C ASN A 164 15.36 4.45 23.39
N LYS A 165 15.47 4.87 24.65
CA LYS A 165 16.69 5.55 25.15
C LYS A 165 17.99 4.73 24.95
N ARG A 166 17.95 3.41 24.77
CA ARG A 166 19.12 2.53 24.78
C ARG A 166 19.25 1.63 23.56
N THR A 167 18.16 1.40 22.84
CA THR A 167 18.13 0.42 21.74
C THR A 167 17.28 0.93 20.59
N SER A 168 17.58 0.44 19.40
CA SER A 168 16.82 0.69 18.18
C SER A 168 16.51 -0.65 17.52
N GLN A 169 15.26 -0.80 17.08
CA GLN A 169 14.80 -1.96 16.32
C GLN A 169 14.21 -1.49 15.01
N ILE A 170 14.46 -2.24 13.94
CA ILE A 170 13.99 -1.93 12.60
C ILE A 170 13.21 -3.12 12.08
N CYS A 171 11.99 -2.87 11.57
CA CYS A 171 11.28 -3.78 10.68
C CYS A 171 11.51 -3.32 9.25
N LYS A 172 12.06 -4.20 8.41
CA LYS A 172 12.35 -3.94 7.00
C LYS A 172 11.19 -4.51 6.17
N ILE A 173 10.50 -3.64 5.47
CA ILE A 173 9.39 -3.97 4.59
C ILE A 173 9.84 -3.73 3.16
N HIS A 174 9.83 -4.75 2.32
CA HIS A 174 10.00 -4.58 0.89
C HIS A 174 8.64 -4.56 0.22
N TYR A 175 8.38 -3.54 -0.57
CA TYR A 175 7.17 -3.45 -1.40
C TYR A 175 7.51 -3.48 -2.88
N HIS A 176 6.62 -4.05 -3.65
CA HIS A 176 6.66 -4.03 -5.11
C HIS A 176 5.21 -4.04 -5.60
N HIS A 177 4.84 -3.07 -6.45
CA HIS A 177 3.44 -3.00 -6.89
C HIS A 177 2.94 -4.31 -7.54
N GLY A 178 3.80 -5.03 -8.19
CA GLY A 178 3.46 -6.30 -8.82
C GLY A 178 3.70 -6.27 -10.33
N PHE A 179 3.44 -7.39 -10.99
CA PHE A 179 3.56 -7.54 -12.44
C PHE A 179 2.79 -8.77 -12.92
N GLY A 180 2.52 -8.83 -14.22
CA GLY A 180 1.91 -9.99 -14.86
C GLY A 180 0.40 -10.02 -14.75
N GLY A 181 -0.20 -11.11 -15.18
CA GLY A 181 -1.65 -11.32 -15.11
C GLY A 181 -2.08 -11.98 -13.81
N ASN A 182 -3.39 -11.95 -13.57
CA ASN A 182 -3.99 -12.66 -12.44
C ASN A 182 -3.78 -14.17 -12.62
N ALA A 183 -2.97 -14.76 -11.76
CA ALA A 183 -2.75 -16.21 -11.71
C ALA A 183 -3.97 -16.89 -11.08
N LYS A 184 -5.02 -17.14 -11.87
CA LYS A 184 -6.31 -17.67 -11.43
C LYS A 184 -6.23 -18.91 -10.54
N ARG A 185 -5.22 -19.78 -10.78
CA ARG A 185 -5.04 -21.02 -10.02
C ARG A 185 -4.20 -20.83 -8.76
N SER A 186 -3.08 -20.12 -8.88
CA SER A 186 -2.12 -19.97 -7.76
C SER A 186 -2.35 -18.70 -6.94
N LYS A 187 -3.19 -17.77 -7.41
CA LYS A 187 -3.41 -16.44 -6.80
C LYS A 187 -2.10 -15.68 -6.51
N GLY A 188 -1.03 -15.98 -7.27
CA GLY A 188 0.31 -15.40 -7.04
C GLY A 188 1.13 -16.08 -5.91
N MET A 189 0.61 -17.10 -5.25
CA MET A 189 1.31 -17.73 -4.11
C MET A 189 2.61 -18.45 -4.49
N LEU A 190 2.78 -18.86 -5.76
CA LEU A 190 4.02 -19.51 -6.22
C LEU A 190 5.22 -18.56 -6.21
N ASP A 191 4.97 -17.24 -6.27
CA ASP A 191 6.03 -16.24 -6.28
C ASP A 191 6.62 -15.99 -4.88
N VAL A 192 5.93 -16.39 -3.81
CA VAL A 192 6.33 -16.10 -2.41
C VAL A 192 7.75 -16.57 -2.10
N GLN A 193 8.08 -17.81 -2.48
CA GLN A 193 9.40 -18.38 -2.21
C GLN A 193 10.49 -17.68 -3.02
N ILE A 194 10.19 -17.35 -4.28
CA ILE A 194 11.13 -16.63 -5.17
C ILE A 194 11.41 -15.24 -4.60
N GLU A 195 10.37 -14.52 -4.18
CA GLU A 195 10.51 -13.18 -3.59
C GLU A 195 11.27 -13.22 -2.26
N ALA A 196 11.03 -14.24 -1.42
CA ALA A 196 11.77 -14.43 -0.19
C ALA A 196 13.28 -14.69 -0.41
N MET A 197 13.63 -15.35 -1.52
CA MET A 197 15.03 -15.51 -1.92
C MET A 197 15.64 -14.23 -2.48
N LYS A 198 14.88 -13.44 -3.25
CA LYS A 198 15.36 -12.15 -3.80
C LYS A 198 15.62 -11.11 -2.72
N TYR A 199 14.79 -11.09 -1.68
CA TYR A 199 14.81 -10.07 -0.64
C TYR A 199 15.04 -10.69 0.74
N PRO A 200 16.20 -11.32 0.97
CA PRO A 200 16.47 -12.10 2.20
C PRO A 200 16.49 -11.26 3.47
N ASP A 201 16.65 -9.95 3.34
CA ASP A 201 16.67 -9.02 4.48
C ASP A 201 15.28 -8.54 4.90
N ALA A 202 14.25 -8.80 4.09
CA ALA A 202 12.90 -8.37 4.41
C ALA A 202 12.32 -9.13 5.62
N ASN A 203 11.57 -8.42 6.45
CA ASN A 203 10.71 -9.00 7.47
C ASN A 203 9.28 -9.17 6.92
N ILE A 204 8.86 -8.24 6.05
CA ILE A 204 7.57 -8.27 5.36
C ILE A 204 7.80 -8.00 3.88
N LEU A 205 7.14 -8.77 3.04
CA LEU A 205 7.03 -8.55 1.59
C LEU A 205 5.58 -8.14 1.29
N VAL A 206 5.40 -7.05 0.52
CA VAL A 206 4.07 -6.54 0.15
C VAL A 206 3.98 -6.44 -1.36
N ARG A 207 2.88 -6.93 -1.92
CA ARG A 207 2.55 -6.83 -3.35
C ARG A 207 1.11 -6.37 -3.57
N GLY A 208 0.87 -5.69 -4.67
CA GLY A 208 -0.41 -5.31 -5.23
C GLY A 208 -0.67 -5.90 -6.61
N HIS A 209 -1.29 -5.12 -7.51
CA HIS A 209 -1.50 -5.34 -8.94
C HIS A 209 -2.50 -6.44 -9.33
N THR A 210 -2.51 -7.55 -8.64
CA THR A 210 -3.37 -8.69 -9.04
C THR A 210 -4.76 -8.61 -8.44
N HIS A 211 -5.04 -7.61 -7.60
CA HIS A 211 -6.28 -7.43 -6.83
C HIS A 211 -6.62 -8.63 -5.92
N GLN A 212 -5.71 -9.62 -5.82
CA GLN A 212 -5.89 -10.73 -4.88
C GLN A 212 -5.58 -10.27 -3.47
N LYS A 213 -6.32 -10.79 -2.49
CA LYS A 213 -6.12 -10.47 -1.07
C LYS A 213 -5.83 -11.75 -0.30
N TRP A 214 -4.62 -11.88 0.23
CA TRP A 214 -4.21 -13.01 1.06
C TRP A 214 -2.93 -12.70 1.83
N PHE A 215 -2.68 -13.48 2.86
CA PHE A 215 -1.52 -13.36 3.73
C PHE A 215 -0.90 -14.73 3.97
N ASP A 216 0.42 -14.85 3.82
CA ASP A 216 1.20 -16.02 4.21
C ASP A 216 2.11 -15.70 5.40
N PRO A 217 1.83 -16.27 6.59
CA PRO A 217 2.68 -16.12 7.78
C PRO A 217 3.79 -17.16 7.87
N SER A 218 3.86 -18.12 6.93
CA SER A 218 4.50 -19.43 7.16
C SER A 218 5.93 -19.58 6.68
N THR A 219 6.45 -18.65 5.86
CA THR A 219 7.80 -18.77 5.31
C THR A 219 8.86 -18.58 6.39
N ALA A 220 9.28 -19.70 6.99
CA ALA A 220 10.31 -19.72 8.02
C ALA A 220 11.70 -19.88 7.43
N ARG A 221 12.67 -19.17 7.99
CA ARG A 221 14.09 -19.23 7.62
C ARG A 221 14.95 -19.66 8.79
N MET A 222 16.01 -20.42 8.49
CA MET A 222 17.08 -20.69 9.44
C MET A 222 18.15 -19.60 9.29
N ARG A 223 18.53 -18.99 10.37
CA ARG A 223 19.53 -17.94 10.45
C ARG A 223 20.62 -18.32 11.42
N VAL A 224 21.83 -17.78 11.22
CA VAL A 224 22.94 -17.94 12.15
C VAL A 224 23.53 -16.57 12.47
N THR A 225 23.79 -16.30 13.74
CA THR A 225 24.49 -15.08 14.16
C THR A 225 26.00 -15.21 13.97
N PRO A 226 26.78 -14.11 13.90
CA PRO A 226 28.23 -14.18 13.87
C PRO A 226 28.86 -14.92 15.07
N LYS A 227 28.12 -15.04 16.18
CA LYS A 227 28.51 -15.80 17.37
C LYS A 227 28.11 -17.29 17.33
N GLY A 228 27.64 -17.80 16.17
CA GLY A 228 27.28 -19.20 15.98
C GLY A 228 25.90 -19.61 16.53
N ARG A 229 25.07 -18.70 17.03
CA ARG A 229 23.72 -19.01 17.49
C ARG A 229 22.79 -19.22 16.30
N ILE A 230 22.15 -20.39 16.21
CA ILE A 230 21.14 -20.69 15.20
C ILE A 230 19.76 -20.31 15.75
N TYR A 231 18.93 -19.67 14.90
CA TYR A 231 17.58 -19.28 15.24
C TYR A 231 16.66 -19.32 14.01
N LYS A 232 15.36 -19.34 14.24
CA LYS A 232 14.36 -19.20 13.19
C LYS A 232 13.82 -17.79 13.18
N ASP A 233 13.70 -17.22 11.99
CA ASP A 233 12.85 -16.03 11.75
C ASP A 233 11.80 -16.35 10.68
N LYS A 234 10.91 -15.40 10.40
CA LYS A 234 9.86 -15.55 9.41
C LYS A 234 9.84 -14.33 8.51
N ILE A 235 9.71 -14.55 7.21
CA ILE A 235 9.21 -13.53 6.30
C ILE A 235 7.69 -13.65 6.26
N LYS A 236 7.00 -12.53 6.37
CA LYS A 236 5.55 -12.43 6.16
C LYS A 236 5.31 -11.91 4.76
N TYR A 237 4.38 -12.51 4.05
CA TYR A 237 4.01 -12.08 2.72
C TYR A 237 2.56 -11.59 2.72
N ILE A 238 2.35 -10.38 2.15
CA ILE A 238 1.06 -9.72 2.05
C ILE A 238 0.77 -9.45 0.58
N GLN A 239 -0.30 -10.01 0.07
CA GLN A 239 -0.94 -9.58 -1.15
C GLN A 239 -2.06 -8.62 -0.75
N SER A 240 -1.93 -7.34 -1.12
CA SER A 240 -2.63 -6.25 -0.44
C SER A 240 -4.14 -6.20 -0.71
N GLY A 241 -4.63 -6.83 -1.78
CA GLY A 241 -6.02 -6.69 -2.20
C GLY A 241 -6.25 -5.46 -3.06
N SER A 242 -7.51 -5.05 -3.19
CA SER A 242 -7.95 -3.88 -3.96
C SER A 242 -9.19 -3.26 -3.32
N TYR A 243 -9.47 -2.01 -3.68
CA TYR A 243 -10.72 -1.33 -3.32
C TYR A 243 -11.71 -1.27 -4.49
N VAL A 244 -11.44 -1.98 -5.59
CA VAL A 244 -12.32 -2.06 -6.75
C VAL A 244 -13.21 -3.30 -6.66
N ASP A 245 -14.51 -3.08 -6.68
CA ASP A 245 -15.52 -4.12 -6.84
C ASP A 245 -15.85 -4.26 -8.33
N GLY A 246 -15.16 -5.19 -8.98
CA GLY A 246 -15.35 -5.47 -10.41
C GLY A 246 -16.23 -6.69 -10.71
N ILE A 247 -16.68 -7.43 -9.67
CA ILE A 247 -17.43 -8.68 -9.84
C ILE A 247 -18.62 -8.67 -8.87
N GLY A 248 -19.83 -8.79 -9.39
CA GLY A 248 -21.04 -8.79 -8.57
C GLY A 248 -22.29 -8.60 -9.40
N GLU A 249 -23.43 -8.44 -8.73
CA GLU A 249 -24.70 -8.21 -9.38
C GLU A 249 -24.64 -6.90 -10.20
N GLY A 250 -25.09 -6.97 -11.46
CA GLY A 250 -25.07 -5.83 -12.38
C GLY A 250 -23.71 -5.44 -12.94
N LYS A 251 -22.62 -6.19 -12.65
CA LYS A 251 -21.28 -5.97 -13.19
C LYS A 251 -21.07 -6.75 -14.47
N ALA A 252 -20.57 -6.09 -15.52
CA ALA A 252 -20.33 -6.67 -16.85
C ALA A 252 -18.98 -6.28 -17.46
N GLY A 253 -18.14 -5.55 -16.72
CA GLY A 253 -16.86 -5.03 -17.21
C GLY A 253 -15.74 -6.08 -17.34
N TRP A 254 -14.56 -5.59 -17.63
CA TRP A 254 -13.36 -6.40 -17.91
C TRP A 254 -13.06 -7.53 -16.90
N PRO A 255 -13.25 -7.38 -15.56
CA PRO A 255 -13.02 -8.50 -14.64
C PRO A 255 -13.96 -9.68 -14.86
N VAL A 256 -15.22 -9.41 -15.22
CA VAL A 256 -16.21 -10.43 -15.56
C VAL A 256 -15.89 -11.10 -16.89
N GLU A 257 -15.59 -10.32 -17.92
CA GLU A 257 -15.19 -10.82 -19.25
C GLU A 257 -13.95 -11.72 -19.19
N LYS A 258 -12.99 -11.36 -18.36
CA LYS A 258 -11.78 -12.15 -18.12
C LYS A 258 -11.96 -13.28 -17.11
N ASN A 259 -13.16 -13.43 -16.57
CA ASN A 259 -13.49 -14.47 -15.59
C ASN A 259 -12.50 -14.46 -14.40
N PHE A 260 -12.32 -13.31 -13.77
CA PHE A 260 -11.49 -13.18 -12.56
C PHE A 260 -12.17 -13.84 -11.36
N ASN A 261 -11.38 -14.28 -10.41
CA ASN A 261 -11.91 -14.76 -9.15
C ASN A 261 -12.46 -13.59 -8.35
N PRO A 262 -13.60 -13.75 -7.65
CA PRO A 262 -14.03 -12.81 -6.63
C PRO A 262 -12.93 -12.67 -5.57
N THR A 263 -12.73 -11.45 -5.08
CA THR A 263 -11.76 -11.13 -4.03
C THR A 263 -12.39 -10.22 -3.01
N ASP A 264 -11.95 -10.33 -1.76
CA ASP A 264 -12.36 -9.44 -0.70
C ASP A 264 -11.80 -8.04 -0.94
N ILE A 265 -12.62 -7.03 -0.70
CA ILE A 265 -12.26 -5.63 -0.85
C ILE A 265 -11.48 -5.16 0.38
N GLY A 266 -10.50 -4.28 0.17
CA GLY A 266 -9.76 -3.65 1.25
C GLY A 266 -8.29 -4.00 1.26
N GLY A 267 -7.65 -3.69 2.39
CA GLY A 267 -6.23 -3.90 2.65
C GLY A 267 -5.98 -4.74 3.89
N TRP A 268 -4.86 -4.46 4.57
CA TRP A 268 -4.45 -5.17 5.77
C TRP A 268 -4.07 -4.20 6.88
N TYR A 269 -4.58 -4.41 8.08
CA TYR A 269 -4.05 -3.76 9.27
C TYR A 269 -2.78 -4.47 9.72
N VAL A 270 -1.73 -3.70 9.90
CA VAL A 270 -0.42 -4.20 10.33
C VAL A 270 0.03 -3.42 11.56
N ASP A 271 -0.13 -4.02 12.72
CA ASP A 271 0.31 -3.43 13.98
C ASP A 271 1.78 -3.74 14.22
N PHE A 272 2.59 -2.72 14.39
CA PHE A 272 3.98 -2.87 14.81
C PHE A 272 4.09 -2.61 16.31
N MET A 273 4.58 -3.59 17.04
CA MET A 273 4.68 -3.52 18.50
C MET A 273 6.10 -3.77 18.98
N LEU A 274 6.66 -2.83 19.73
CA LEU A 274 7.94 -3.02 20.39
C LEU A 274 7.75 -3.89 21.62
N LYS A 275 8.39 -5.07 21.65
CA LYS A 275 8.40 -5.96 22.82
C LYS A 275 9.80 -6.10 23.39
N LYS A 276 9.84 -6.36 24.69
CA LYS A 276 11.06 -6.69 25.44
C LYS A 276 10.90 -8.06 26.07
N SER A 277 11.90 -8.92 25.86
CA SER A 277 12.02 -10.21 26.57
C SER A 277 13.45 -10.33 27.10
N ASN A 278 13.58 -10.48 28.40
CA ASN A 278 14.87 -10.51 29.10
C ASN A 278 15.71 -9.26 28.76
N ALA A 279 16.88 -9.45 28.13
CA ALA A 279 17.77 -8.37 27.75
C ALA A 279 17.57 -7.87 26.30
N GLU A 280 16.73 -8.53 25.51
CA GLU A 280 16.56 -8.23 24.08
C GLU A 280 15.25 -7.50 23.83
N GLN A 281 15.29 -6.54 22.86
CA GLN A 281 14.10 -5.90 22.31
C GLN A 281 13.93 -6.35 20.87
N TYR A 282 12.66 -6.45 20.43
CA TYR A 282 12.31 -6.81 19.06
C TYR A 282 10.94 -6.23 18.68
N ILE A 283 10.71 -6.06 17.38
CA ILE A 283 9.41 -5.67 16.84
C ILE A 283 8.66 -6.94 16.48
N ILE A 284 7.45 -7.08 17.01
CA ILE A 284 6.48 -8.05 16.50
C ILE A 284 5.44 -7.33 15.65
N THR A 285 4.93 -8.04 14.66
CA THR A 285 3.87 -7.56 13.79
C THR A 285 2.65 -8.44 13.94
N ARG A 286 1.48 -7.83 14.16
CA ARG A 286 0.17 -8.47 14.03
C ARG A 286 -0.41 -8.02 12.70
N ILE A 287 -0.89 -8.94 11.90
CA ILE A 287 -1.53 -8.68 10.63
C ILE A 287 -2.97 -9.14 10.75
N THR A 288 -3.90 -8.24 10.49
CA THR A 288 -5.34 -8.46 10.59
C THR A 288 -5.99 -7.97 9.31
N GLU A 289 -6.95 -8.71 8.81
CA GLU A 289 -7.73 -8.31 7.65
C GLU A 289 -8.60 -7.10 7.97
N THR A 290 -8.74 -6.19 7.00
CA THR A 290 -9.72 -5.11 7.12
C THR A 290 -11.12 -5.71 6.99
N GLU A 291 -12.00 -5.35 7.93
CA GLU A 291 -13.36 -5.88 7.94
C GLU A 291 -14.24 -5.14 6.94
N VAL A 292 -14.86 -5.90 6.06
CA VAL A 292 -15.94 -5.43 5.18
C VAL A 292 -17.22 -6.07 5.68
N ALA A 293 -18.23 -5.27 5.97
CA ALA A 293 -19.56 -5.80 6.30
C ALA A 293 -20.06 -6.64 5.12
N GLN A 294 -20.22 -7.92 5.34
CA GLN A 294 -20.91 -8.80 4.38
C GLN A 294 -22.42 -8.52 4.51
N PHE A 295 -23.01 -8.05 3.43
CA PHE A 295 -24.47 -7.88 3.30
C PHE A 295 -25.06 -8.97 2.43
#